data_44f8c654b9f6f3927c104c3a0286e52b
#
_entry.id   44f8c654b9f6f3927c104c3a0286e52b
#
_cell.length_a   1.000
_cell.length_b   1.000
_cell.length_c   1.000
_cell.angle_alpha   90.00
_cell.angle_beta   90.00
_cell.angle_gamma   90.00
#
_symmetry.space_group_name_H-M   'P 1'
#
loop_
_entity.id
_entity.type
_entity.pdbx_description
1 polymer ?
#
loop_
_entity_poly.entity_id
_entity_poly.type
_entity_poly.pdbx_seq_one_letter_code
_entity_poly.pdbx_strand_id
1 'polypeptide(L)'
;NSGAVAIVTNRENMPKIDAIKGRLNDLRLVLSVDGTESGVRDFHALLSSASDAFTPVDSLAEDPALLIFTSGTIGPPKGALHAHRTLLGHFPGVQFMHDFFPKTGDRFWTPADWAWAGGLLDVLLPSLALGKSVLIYRGRKFDPEDTYRLLADHEVRNSFLPPTALKLMRQVERPHERWNFAMRSIFTGGEAMGAELMDWGRETFGFTINEGYGQTECNLVVGNCASIMAARPGSMGKPVPG
;
A
#
# COMPACT_ATOMS: atom_id res chain seq x y z
N ASN A 1 17.24 -16.64 -3.35
CA ASN A 1 16.95 -16.59 -1.91
C ASN A 1 15.47 -16.85 -1.57
N SER A 2 14.53 -16.56 -2.49
CA SER A 2 13.08 -16.80 -2.27
C SER A 2 12.63 -18.21 -2.67
N GLY A 3 13.41 -18.93 -3.50
CA GLY A 3 12.96 -20.17 -4.14
C GLY A 3 11.81 -19.96 -5.15
N ALA A 4 11.63 -18.74 -5.65
CA ALA A 4 10.57 -18.42 -6.59
C ALA A 4 10.68 -19.26 -7.88
N VAL A 5 9.57 -19.90 -8.25
CA VAL A 5 9.48 -20.75 -9.45
C VAL A 5 8.93 -20.00 -10.65
N ALA A 6 8.30 -18.85 -10.43
CA ALA A 6 7.74 -17.99 -11.47
C ALA A 6 8.00 -16.51 -11.15
N ILE A 7 8.17 -15.71 -12.21
CA ILE A 7 8.28 -14.24 -12.11
C ILE A 7 7.26 -13.63 -13.07
N VAL A 8 6.49 -12.67 -12.57
CA VAL A 8 5.68 -11.76 -13.38
C VAL A 8 6.42 -10.42 -13.42
N THR A 9 6.67 -9.89 -14.61
CA THR A 9 7.48 -8.69 -14.82
C THR A 9 6.95 -7.86 -16.00
N ASN A 10 7.59 -6.72 -16.25
CA ASN A 10 7.34 -5.88 -17.42
C ASN A 10 8.59 -5.82 -18.32
N ARG A 11 8.45 -5.26 -19.52
CA ARG A 11 9.54 -5.14 -20.49
C ARG A 11 10.74 -4.37 -19.93
N GLU A 12 10.49 -3.31 -19.19
CA GLU A 12 11.54 -2.46 -18.60
C GLU A 12 12.47 -3.24 -17.66
N ASN A 13 11.95 -4.22 -16.94
CA ASN A 13 12.70 -5.01 -15.98
C ASN A 13 13.29 -6.32 -16.57
N MET A 14 12.92 -6.68 -17.80
CA MET A 14 13.44 -7.90 -18.45
C MET A 14 14.98 -7.99 -18.46
N PRO A 15 15.75 -6.92 -18.78
CA PRO A 15 17.21 -6.99 -18.75
C PRO A 15 17.77 -7.39 -17.37
N LYS A 16 17.09 -7.00 -16.28
CA LYS A 16 17.50 -7.38 -14.92
C LYS A 16 17.29 -8.88 -14.67
N ILE A 17 16.18 -9.43 -15.19
CA ILE A 17 15.89 -10.87 -15.09
C ILE A 17 16.90 -11.66 -15.92
N ASP A 18 17.16 -11.24 -17.16
CA ASP A 18 18.10 -11.91 -18.06
C ASP A 18 19.51 -11.97 -17.48
N ALA A 19 19.96 -10.93 -16.81
CA ALA A 19 21.27 -10.88 -16.16
C ALA A 19 21.43 -11.89 -15.02
N ILE A 20 20.34 -12.39 -14.43
CA ILE A 20 20.39 -13.27 -13.26
C ILE A 20 19.74 -14.63 -13.47
N LYS A 21 18.92 -14.83 -14.52
CA LYS A 21 18.13 -16.06 -14.70
C LYS A 21 18.97 -17.34 -14.72
N GLY A 22 20.19 -17.30 -15.24
CA GLY A 22 21.11 -18.43 -15.24
C GLY A 22 21.59 -18.87 -13.85
N ARG A 23 21.35 -18.07 -12.80
CA ARG A 23 21.66 -18.36 -11.40
C ARG A 23 20.42 -18.73 -10.58
N LEU A 24 19.24 -18.73 -11.19
CA LEU A 24 17.95 -19.00 -10.55
C LEU A 24 17.51 -20.43 -10.90
N ASN A 25 18.04 -21.40 -10.18
CA ASN A 25 17.83 -22.83 -10.49
C ASN A 25 16.37 -23.27 -10.36
N ASP A 26 15.58 -22.60 -9.51
CA ASP A 26 14.17 -22.93 -9.28
C ASP A 26 13.23 -22.22 -10.25
N LEU A 27 13.71 -21.17 -10.96
CA LEU A 27 12.88 -20.36 -11.85
C LEU A 27 12.53 -21.15 -13.12
N ARG A 28 11.25 -21.43 -13.31
CA ARG A 28 10.70 -22.22 -14.43
C ARG A 28 9.87 -21.38 -15.38
N LEU A 29 9.33 -20.26 -14.93
CA LEU A 29 8.38 -19.46 -15.67
C LEU A 29 8.67 -17.97 -15.54
N VAL A 30 8.78 -17.29 -16.68
CA VAL A 30 8.86 -15.82 -16.75
C VAL A 30 7.67 -15.33 -17.56
N LEU A 31 6.87 -14.45 -16.97
CA LEU A 31 5.69 -13.83 -17.56
C LEU A 31 5.92 -12.33 -17.73
N SER A 32 5.55 -11.79 -18.90
CA SER A 32 5.56 -10.35 -19.15
C SER A 32 4.13 -9.82 -19.28
N VAL A 33 3.87 -8.68 -18.65
CA VAL A 33 2.60 -7.95 -18.79
C VAL A 33 2.57 -7.04 -20.02
N ASP A 34 3.71 -6.87 -20.72
CA ASP A 34 3.85 -5.99 -21.88
C ASP A 34 3.98 -6.77 -23.20
N GLY A 35 3.56 -8.03 -23.22
CA GLY A 35 3.62 -8.90 -24.41
C GLY A 35 4.77 -9.91 -24.37
N THR A 36 4.97 -10.62 -25.49
CA THR A 36 5.94 -11.71 -25.60
C THR A 36 7.29 -11.24 -26.12
N GLU A 37 8.36 -11.78 -25.52
CA GLU A 37 9.73 -11.79 -26.04
C GLU A 37 10.26 -13.22 -26.03
N SER A 38 11.39 -13.50 -26.69
CA SER A 38 11.94 -14.85 -26.72
C SER A 38 12.19 -15.44 -25.33
N GLY A 39 11.59 -16.59 -25.04
CA GLY A 39 11.70 -17.27 -23.75
C GLY A 39 10.82 -16.70 -22.64
N VAL A 40 9.90 -15.78 -22.96
CA VAL A 40 8.96 -15.15 -22.02
C VAL A 40 7.53 -15.41 -22.48
N ARG A 41 6.62 -15.74 -21.57
CA ARG A 41 5.20 -15.95 -21.90
C ARG A 41 4.41 -14.67 -21.63
N ASP A 42 3.42 -14.42 -22.48
CA ASP A 42 2.49 -13.31 -22.30
C ASP A 42 1.52 -13.59 -21.16
N PHE A 43 1.52 -12.71 -20.16
CA PHE A 43 0.64 -12.83 -18.98
C PHE A 43 -0.83 -12.77 -19.36
N HIS A 44 -1.21 -11.81 -20.23
CA HIS A 44 -2.62 -11.61 -20.61
C HIS A 44 -3.14 -12.74 -21.51
N ALA A 45 -2.32 -13.26 -22.41
CA ALA A 45 -2.68 -14.40 -23.22
C ALA A 45 -2.93 -15.65 -22.37
N LEU A 46 -2.07 -15.90 -21.38
CA LEU A 46 -2.26 -16.99 -20.43
C LEU A 46 -3.52 -16.80 -19.59
N LEU A 47 -3.76 -15.62 -19.08
CA LEU A 47 -4.93 -15.30 -18.29
C LEU A 47 -6.22 -15.51 -19.10
N SER A 48 -6.23 -15.08 -20.38
CA SER A 48 -7.39 -15.22 -21.27
C SER A 48 -7.69 -16.68 -21.64
N SER A 49 -6.68 -17.56 -21.62
CA SER A 49 -6.82 -18.98 -21.92
C SER A 49 -7.01 -19.87 -20.69
N ALA A 50 -6.87 -19.30 -19.50
CA ALA A 50 -7.04 -20.02 -18.24
C ALA A 50 -8.52 -20.31 -17.96
N SER A 51 -8.79 -21.44 -17.30
CA SER A 51 -10.10 -21.73 -16.74
C SER A 51 -10.42 -20.83 -15.56
N ASP A 52 -11.66 -20.40 -15.43
CA ASP A 52 -12.22 -19.75 -14.24
C ASP A 52 -12.61 -20.76 -13.14
N ALA A 53 -12.65 -22.04 -13.48
CA ALA A 53 -12.83 -23.10 -12.50
C ALA A 53 -11.52 -23.35 -11.74
N PHE A 54 -11.49 -22.87 -10.51
CA PHE A 54 -10.31 -22.94 -9.64
C PHE A 54 -10.71 -23.42 -8.24
N THR A 55 -9.98 -24.42 -7.74
CA THR A 55 -10.10 -24.84 -6.34
C THR A 55 -8.88 -24.31 -5.57
N PRO A 56 -9.08 -23.41 -4.60
CA PRO A 56 -7.98 -22.95 -3.76
C PRO A 56 -7.33 -24.10 -3.01
N VAL A 57 -6.02 -23.99 -2.77
CA VAL A 57 -5.33 -24.91 -1.86
C VAL A 57 -5.88 -24.69 -0.45
N ASP A 58 -6.19 -25.78 0.25
CA ASP A 58 -6.59 -25.72 1.65
C ASP A 58 -5.37 -25.44 2.53
N SER A 59 -5.16 -24.16 2.82
CA SER A 59 -4.02 -23.64 3.56
C SER A 59 -4.39 -23.38 5.01
N LEU A 60 -3.45 -23.64 5.93
CA LEU A 60 -3.59 -23.28 7.33
C LEU A 60 -3.32 -21.79 7.55
N ALA A 61 -3.87 -21.25 8.64
CA ALA A 61 -3.64 -19.85 9.01
C ALA A 61 -2.16 -19.50 9.23
N GLU A 62 -1.36 -20.50 9.62
CA GLU A 62 0.08 -20.38 9.87
C GLU A 62 0.94 -20.61 8.62
N ASP A 63 0.37 -21.08 7.54
CA ASP A 63 1.15 -21.34 6.33
C ASP A 63 1.70 -20.03 5.76
N PRO A 64 2.90 -20.07 5.13
CA PRO A 64 3.48 -18.93 4.45
C PRO A 64 2.56 -18.39 3.35
N ALA A 65 2.28 -17.10 3.41
CA ALA A 65 1.41 -16.43 2.43
C ALA A 65 2.14 -15.36 1.63
N LEU A 66 3.03 -14.60 2.27
CA LEU A 66 3.66 -13.43 1.67
C LEU A 66 5.10 -13.31 2.16
N LEU A 67 6.03 -13.05 1.23
CA LEU A 67 7.44 -12.78 1.52
C LEU A 67 7.81 -11.43 0.93
N ILE A 68 8.08 -10.44 1.79
CA ILE A 68 8.48 -9.09 1.39
C ILE A 68 9.97 -8.91 1.68
N PHE A 69 10.76 -8.59 0.66
CA PHE A 69 12.18 -8.32 0.82
C PHE A 69 12.43 -6.87 1.19
N THR A 70 13.20 -6.64 2.25
CA THR A 70 13.68 -5.33 2.66
C THR A 70 15.16 -5.20 2.33
N SER A 71 15.62 -3.97 2.10
CA SER A 71 17.04 -3.69 1.84
C SER A 71 17.95 -4.02 3.03
N GLY A 72 17.37 -4.20 4.22
CA GLY A 72 18.11 -4.40 5.46
C GLY A 72 18.98 -3.19 5.82
N THR A 73 19.29 -3.00 7.08
CA THR A 73 20.26 -1.98 7.53
C THR A 73 21.71 -2.43 7.34
N ILE A 74 21.94 -3.73 7.28
CA ILE A 74 23.29 -4.34 7.14
C ILE A 74 23.16 -5.65 6.33
N GLY A 75 23.93 -5.77 5.25
CA GLY A 75 24.06 -7.00 4.45
C GLY A 75 23.03 -7.12 3.32
N PRO A 76 22.87 -8.34 2.74
CA PRO A 76 21.96 -8.57 1.64
C PRO A 76 20.49 -8.41 2.05
N PRO A 77 19.56 -8.18 1.10
CA PRO A 77 18.14 -8.08 1.38
C PRO A 77 17.63 -9.28 2.19
N LYS A 78 16.81 -9.00 3.21
CA LYS A 78 16.17 -10.00 4.08
C LYS A 78 14.69 -10.11 3.73
N GLY A 79 14.16 -11.32 3.73
CA GLY A 79 12.75 -11.58 3.49
C GLY A 79 11.97 -11.65 4.80
N ALA A 80 11.00 -10.75 4.98
CA ALA A 80 10.00 -10.83 6.03
C ALA A 80 8.90 -11.78 5.57
N LEU A 81 8.74 -12.90 6.26
CA LEU A 81 7.77 -13.95 5.94
C LEU A 81 6.51 -13.75 6.79
N HIS A 82 5.37 -13.62 6.12
CA HIS A 82 4.07 -13.47 6.74
C HIS A 82 3.19 -14.69 6.46
N ALA A 83 2.47 -15.14 7.48
CA ALA A 83 1.46 -16.18 7.39
C ALA A 83 0.12 -15.62 6.90
N HIS A 84 -0.81 -16.51 6.46
CA HIS A 84 -2.16 -16.09 6.02
C HIS A 84 -2.92 -15.29 7.08
N ARG A 85 -2.78 -15.62 8.36
CA ARG A 85 -3.45 -14.90 9.47
C ARG A 85 -3.04 -13.44 9.61
N THR A 86 -1.86 -13.05 9.09
CA THR A 86 -1.32 -11.68 9.19
C THR A 86 -2.32 -10.64 8.72
N LEU A 87 -3.02 -10.89 7.60
CA LEU A 87 -4.01 -9.96 7.08
C LEU A 87 -5.16 -9.71 8.09
N LEU A 88 -5.67 -10.77 8.71
CA LEU A 88 -6.76 -10.66 9.69
C LEU A 88 -6.30 -9.88 10.94
N GLY A 89 -5.06 -10.11 11.39
CA GLY A 89 -4.47 -9.37 12.52
C GLY A 89 -4.28 -7.89 12.23
N HIS A 90 -4.15 -7.49 10.96
CA HIS A 90 -3.96 -6.08 10.58
C HIS A 90 -5.27 -5.29 10.45
N PHE A 91 -6.43 -5.93 10.29
CA PHE A 91 -7.69 -5.22 10.12
C PHE A 91 -7.98 -4.24 11.26
N PRO A 92 -7.89 -4.61 12.55
CA PRO A 92 -8.17 -3.66 13.63
C PRO A 92 -7.25 -2.44 13.60
N GLY A 93 -5.96 -2.63 13.28
CA GLY A 93 -4.99 -1.54 13.15
C GLY A 93 -5.35 -0.58 12.02
N VAL A 94 -5.65 -1.10 10.84
CA VAL A 94 -6.08 -0.29 9.67
C VAL A 94 -7.40 0.44 9.96
N GLN A 95 -8.38 -0.26 10.55
CA GLN A 95 -9.65 0.33 10.93
C GLN A 95 -9.47 1.48 11.93
N PHE A 96 -8.61 1.29 12.91
CA PHE A 96 -8.28 2.29 13.92
C PHE A 96 -7.62 3.53 13.30
N MET A 97 -6.60 3.35 12.45
CA MET A 97 -5.87 4.44 11.80
C MET A 97 -6.73 5.27 10.84
N HIS A 98 -7.84 4.71 10.37
CA HIS A 98 -8.77 5.37 9.46
C HIS A 98 -10.12 5.70 10.12
N ASP A 99 -10.08 6.01 11.42
CA ASP A 99 -11.26 6.46 12.19
C ASP A 99 -12.44 5.51 12.01
N PHE A 100 -12.19 4.24 12.33
CA PHE A 100 -13.13 3.13 12.22
C PHE A 100 -13.60 2.86 10.77
N PHE A 101 -12.64 2.69 9.87
CA PHE A 101 -12.88 2.16 8.53
C PHE A 101 -13.41 0.69 8.62
N PRO A 102 -14.35 0.23 7.76
CA PRO A 102 -14.97 0.98 6.66
C PRO A 102 -16.28 1.65 7.06
N LYS A 103 -16.56 2.80 6.45
CA LYS A 103 -17.87 3.45 6.52
C LYS A 103 -18.56 3.45 5.16
N THR A 104 -19.85 3.80 5.13
CA THR A 104 -20.59 3.94 3.86
C THR A 104 -19.94 4.98 2.96
N GLY A 105 -19.77 4.65 1.70
CA GLY A 105 -19.14 5.52 0.71
C GLY A 105 -17.61 5.56 0.77
N ASP A 106 -16.96 4.84 1.69
CA ASP A 106 -15.50 4.81 1.73
C ASP A 106 -14.91 4.22 0.44
N ARG A 107 -13.96 4.95 -0.12
CA ARG A 107 -13.13 4.59 -1.25
C ARG A 107 -11.70 4.95 -0.91
N PHE A 108 -10.80 4.01 -1.09
CA PHE A 108 -9.41 4.14 -0.71
C PHE A 108 -8.51 4.48 -1.90
N TRP A 109 -7.47 5.25 -1.66
CA TRP A 109 -6.36 5.45 -2.58
C TRP A 109 -5.04 5.66 -1.82
N THR A 110 -3.92 5.32 -2.45
CA THR A 110 -2.57 5.62 -1.98
C THR A 110 -1.63 5.76 -3.17
N PRO A 111 -0.64 6.67 -3.10
CA PRO A 111 0.47 6.69 -4.06
C PRO A 111 1.53 5.62 -3.75
N ALA A 112 1.43 4.93 -2.61
CA ALA A 112 2.39 3.90 -2.23
C ALA A 112 2.28 2.69 -3.16
N ASP A 113 3.44 2.16 -3.56
CA ASP A 113 3.53 0.94 -4.35
C ASP A 113 3.00 -0.26 -3.53
N TRP A 114 2.24 -1.13 -4.17
CA TRP A 114 1.73 -2.35 -3.55
C TRP A 114 2.79 -3.44 -3.35
N ALA A 115 4.00 -3.25 -3.86
CA ALA A 115 5.16 -4.05 -3.48
C ALA A 115 5.67 -3.70 -2.07
N TRP A 116 5.26 -2.56 -1.53
CA TRP A 116 5.58 -2.13 -0.18
C TRP A 116 4.47 -2.52 0.81
N ALA A 117 4.86 -2.94 2.03
CA ALA A 117 3.93 -3.41 3.06
C ALA A 117 2.78 -2.44 3.31
N GLY A 118 3.05 -1.13 3.44
CA GLY A 118 2.03 -0.11 3.67
C GLY A 118 0.99 -0.01 2.55
N GLY A 119 1.39 -0.09 1.28
CA GLY A 119 0.46 -0.09 0.16
C GLY A 119 -0.38 -1.37 0.09
N LEU A 120 0.25 -2.52 0.35
CA LEU A 120 -0.39 -3.83 0.25
C LEU A 120 -1.25 -4.15 1.46
N LEU A 121 -0.67 -4.10 2.66
CA LEU A 121 -1.29 -4.59 3.91
C LEU A 121 -2.13 -3.54 4.62
N ASP A 122 -1.93 -2.24 4.34
CA ASP A 122 -2.69 -1.17 4.99
C ASP A 122 -3.74 -0.54 4.07
N VAL A 123 -3.68 -0.80 2.75
CA VAL A 123 -4.62 -0.25 1.78
C VAL A 123 -5.30 -1.33 0.96
N LEU A 124 -4.56 -2.03 0.08
CA LEU A 124 -5.17 -2.90 -0.94
C LEU A 124 -5.92 -4.07 -0.32
N LEU A 125 -5.23 -4.93 0.40
CA LEU A 125 -5.82 -6.18 0.89
C LEU A 125 -6.91 -5.95 1.95
N PRO A 126 -6.75 -5.03 2.95
CA PRO A 126 -7.82 -4.74 3.89
C PRO A 126 -9.06 -4.16 3.22
N SER A 127 -8.90 -3.27 2.25
CA SER A 127 -10.04 -2.68 1.53
C SER A 127 -10.83 -3.75 0.78
N LEU A 128 -10.15 -4.61 0.01
CA LEU A 128 -10.80 -5.68 -0.74
C LEU A 128 -11.50 -6.69 0.20
N ALA A 129 -10.83 -7.09 1.29
CA ALA A 129 -11.39 -8.02 2.25
C ALA A 129 -12.62 -7.44 2.99
N LEU A 130 -12.65 -6.12 3.21
CA LEU A 130 -13.77 -5.41 3.83
C LEU A 130 -14.81 -4.92 2.80
N GLY A 131 -14.73 -5.34 1.54
CA GLY A 131 -15.68 -5.02 0.48
C GLY A 131 -15.69 -3.55 0.07
N LYS A 132 -14.53 -2.89 0.12
CA LYS A 132 -14.37 -1.48 -0.29
C LYS A 132 -13.56 -1.34 -1.56
N SER A 133 -13.92 -0.36 -2.36
CA SER A 133 -13.20 -0.06 -3.60
C SER A 133 -11.86 0.62 -3.31
N VAL A 134 -10.85 0.25 -4.08
CA VAL A 134 -9.54 0.90 -4.11
C VAL A 134 -9.37 1.51 -5.50
N LEU A 135 -9.03 2.79 -5.54
CA LEU A 135 -8.69 3.46 -6.78
C LEU A 135 -7.28 3.08 -7.20
N ILE A 136 -7.14 2.59 -8.43
CA ILE A 136 -5.85 2.28 -9.04
C ILE A 136 -5.50 3.44 -9.98
N TYR A 137 -4.36 4.07 -9.71
CA TYR A 137 -3.84 5.14 -10.54
C TYR A 137 -2.36 4.91 -10.85
N ARG A 138 -2.01 4.86 -12.12
CA ARG A 138 -0.64 4.68 -12.59
C ARG A 138 -0.04 6.02 -13.01
N GLY A 139 0.45 6.79 -12.04
CA GLY A 139 1.27 7.98 -12.30
C GLY A 139 2.74 7.62 -12.53
N ARG A 140 3.45 8.36 -13.39
CA ARG A 140 4.91 8.20 -13.57
C ARG A 140 5.71 8.74 -12.39
N LYS A 141 5.21 9.82 -11.78
CA LYS A 141 5.76 10.48 -10.60
C LYS A 141 4.60 10.97 -9.75
N PHE A 142 4.84 11.13 -8.46
CA PHE A 142 3.88 11.78 -7.59
C PHE A 142 3.78 13.27 -7.98
N ASP A 143 2.56 13.71 -8.30
CA ASP A 143 2.23 15.10 -8.59
C ASP A 143 1.14 15.54 -7.61
N PRO A 144 1.37 16.60 -6.81
CA PRO A 144 0.42 17.02 -5.78
C PRO A 144 -0.87 17.62 -6.37
N GLU A 145 -0.84 18.33 -7.50
CA GLU A 145 -2.03 18.88 -8.15
C GLU A 145 -2.88 17.77 -8.75
N ASP A 146 -2.25 16.82 -9.45
CA ASP A 146 -2.92 15.63 -9.96
C ASP A 146 -3.52 14.81 -8.81
N THR A 147 -2.85 14.77 -7.65
CA THR A 147 -3.37 14.10 -6.46
C THR A 147 -4.65 14.75 -5.96
N TYR A 148 -4.70 16.06 -5.78
CA TYR A 148 -5.94 16.74 -5.36
C TYR A 148 -7.08 16.55 -6.35
N ARG A 149 -6.78 16.63 -7.66
CA ARG A 149 -7.76 16.36 -8.71
C ARG A 149 -8.29 14.93 -8.63
N LEU A 150 -7.40 13.94 -8.47
CA LEU A 150 -7.76 12.53 -8.33
C LEU A 150 -8.64 12.29 -7.09
N LEU A 151 -8.30 12.88 -5.94
CA LEU A 151 -9.09 12.77 -4.72
C LEU A 151 -10.51 13.32 -4.91
N ALA A 152 -10.66 14.43 -5.66
CA ALA A 152 -11.93 15.05 -5.94
C ALA A 152 -12.75 14.28 -7.00
N ASP A 153 -12.16 14.02 -8.17
CA ASP A 153 -12.85 13.43 -9.32
C ASP A 153 -13.36 12.01 -9.04
N HIS A 154 -12.67 11.30 -8.15
CA HIS A 154 -13.02 9.94 -7.80
C HIS A 154 -13.61 9.79 -6.39
N GLU A 155 -13.97 10.88 -5.75
CA GLU A 155 -14.59 10.88 -4.41
C GLU A 155 -13.84 9.99 -3.41
N VAL A 156 -12.50 10.06 -3.42
CA VAL A 156 -11.66 9.33 -2.46
C VAL A 156 -11.92 9.86 -1.06
N ARG A 157 -12.17 8.96 -0.12
CA ARG A 157 -12.49 9.31 1.27
C ARG A 157 -11.40 8.92 2.26
N ASN A 158 -10.59 7.94 1.90
CA ASN A 158 -9.54 7.40 2.76
C ASN A 158 -8.23 7.31 1.98
N SER A 159 -7.13 7.72 2.58
CA SER A 159 -5.83 7.63 1.93
C SER A 159 -4.71 7.31 2.93
N PHE A 160 -3.79 6.46 2.51
CA PHE A 160 -2.47 6.37 3.12
C PHE A 160 -1.52 7.24 2.32
N LEU A 161 -0.98 8.29 2.95
CA LEU A 161 -0.08 9.25 2.34
C LEU A 161 1.23 9.33 3.14
N PRO A 162 2.37 8.90 2.61
CA PRO A 162 3.65 9.10 3.27
C PRO A 162 3.92 10.58 3.56
N PRO A 163 4.66 10.94 4.63
CA PRO A 163 4.96 12.34 4.96
C PRO A 163 5.60 13.11 3.82
N THR A 164 6.42 12.46 2.99
CA THR A 164 6.99 13.06 1.77
C THR A 164 5.92 13.50 0.77
N ALA A 165 4.85 12.73 0.57
CA ALA A 165 3.72 13.11 -0.27
C ALA A 165 2.94 14.30 0.32
N LEU A 166 2.68 14.27 1.64
CA LEU A 166 2.01 15.38 2.34
C LEU A 166 2.82 16.69 2.25
N LYS A 167 4.15 16.63 2.36
CA LYS A 167 5.04 17.80 2.19
C LYS A 167 4.92 18.41 0.79
N LEU A 168 4.78 17.59 -0.25
CA LEU A 168 4.56 18.07 -1.61
C LEU A 168 3.15 18.63 -1.78
N MET A 169 2.13 17.98 -1.25
CA MET A 169 0.74 18.47 -1.29
C MET A 169 0.58 19.82 -0.58
N ARG A 170 1.32 20.05 0.50
CA ARG A 170 1.33 21.33 1.23
C ARG A 170 1.82 22.52 0.38
N GLN A 171 2.59 22.27 -0.69
CA GLN A 171 3.08 23.33 -1.57
C GLN A 171 2.00 23.88 -2.53
N VAL A 172 0.88 23.18 -2.64
CA VAL A 172 -0.24 23.61 -3.47
C VAL A 172 -1.06 24.65 -2.72
N GLU A 173 -1.15 25.85 -3.30
CA GLU A 173 -1.90 26.95 -2.68
C GLU A 173 -3.40 26.73 -2.80
N ARG A 174 -4.12 26.92 -1.69
CA ARG A 174 -5.59 26.90 -1.58
C ARG A 174 -6.28 25.74 -2.31
N PRO A 175 -5.92 24.49 -2.02
CA PRO A 175 -6.46 23.35 -2.79
C PRO A 175 -7.98 23.24 -2.70
N HIS A 176 -8.60 23.66 -1.59
CA HIS A 176 -10.06 23.64 -1.36
C HIS A 176 -10.83 24.70 -2.17
N GLU A 177 -10.16 25.73 -2.70
CA GLU A 177 -10.77 26.67 -3.64
C GLU A 177 -10.79 26.10 -5.08
N ARG A 178 -9.94 25.11 -5.35
CA ARG A 178 -9.74 24.52 -6.69
C ARG A 178 -10.43 23.17 -6.84
N TRP A 179 -10.51 22.37 -5.77
CA TRP A 179 -11.07 21.02 -5.81
C TRP A 179 -11.96 20.74 -4.60
N ASN A 180 -13.10 20.12 -4.86
CA ASN A 180 -14.02 19.67 -3.82
C ASN A 180 -13.77 18.19 -3.51
N PHE A 181 -12.89 17.90 -2.58
CA PHE A 181 -12.58 16.53 -2.17
C PHE A 181 -13.38 16.09 -0.93
N ALA A 182 -13.80 14.84 -0.92
CA ALA A 182 -14.65 14.24 0.13
C ALA A 182 -13.84 13.44 1.18
N MET A 183 -12.58 13.83 1.40
CA MET A 183 -11.67 13.14 2.32
C MET A 183 -12.26 13.07 3.73
N ARG A 184 -12.11 11.91 4.38
CA ARG A 184 -12.59 11.65 5.74
C ARG A 184 -11.46 11.24 6.69
N SER A 185 -10.48 10.52 6.20
CA SER A 185 -9.33 10.11 6.97
C SER A 185 -8.08 10.01 6.12
N ILE A 186 -6.98 10.43 6.69
CA ILE A 186 -5.63 10.20 6.17
C ILE A 186 -4.83 9.54 7.27
N PHE A 187 -4.16 8.46 6.93
CA PHE A 187 -3.12 7.85 7.73
C PHE A 187 -1.76 8.14 7.10
N THR A 188 -0.76 8.41 7.91
CA THR A 188 0.62 8.63 7.51
C THR A 188 1.58 7.83 8.38
N GLY A 189 2.69 7.41 7.79
CA GLY A 189 3.71 6.64 8.49
C GLY A 189 4.94 6.38 7.62
N GLY A 190 5.94 5.71 8.20
CA GLY A 190 7.24 5.46 7.57
C GLY A 190 8.29 6.54 7.88
N GLU A 191 7.87 7.76 8.15
CA GLU A 191 8.67 8.89 8.61
C GLU A 191 7.86 9.70 9.63
N ALA A 192 8.52 10.53 10.46
CA ALA A 192 7.81 11.43 11.36
C ALA A 192 7.08 12.53 10.58
N MET A 193 5.81 12.76 10.91
CA MET A 193 4.99 13.79 10.26
C MET A 193 5.37 15.21 10.69
N GLY A 194 5.60 15.44 11.97
CA GLY A 194 5.88 16.76 12.55
C GLY A 194 4.63 17.63 12.76
N ALA A 195 4.78 18.64 13.65
CA ALA A 195 3.67 19.52 14.04
C ALA A 195 3.09 20.31 12.88
N GLU A 196 3.95 20.88 12.03
CA GLU A 196 3.53 21.72 10.90
C GLU A 196 2.64 21.00 9.88
N LEU A 197 2.91 19.71 9.59
CA LEU A 197 2.08 18.93 8.69
C LEU A 197 0.76 18.54 9.34
N MET A 198 0.77 18.34 10.66
CA MET A 198 -0.46 18.06 11.40
C MET A 198 -1.41 19.27 11.38
N ASP A 199 -0.89 20.48 11.60
CA ASP A 199 -1.69 21.70 11.57
C ASP A 199 -2.19 22.01 10.17
N TRP A 200 -1.31 21.95 9.18
CA TRP A 200 -1.70 22.07 7.77
C TRP A 200 -2.78 21.06 7.35
N GLY A 201 -2.68 19.83 7.83
CA GLY A 201 -3.69 18.81 7.55
C GLY A 201 -5.06 19.16 8.10
N ARG A 202 -5.12 19.72 9.32
CA ARG A 202 -6.36 20.22 9.93
C ARG A 202 -6.96 21.38 9.15
N GLU A 203 -6.13 22.33 8.73
CA GLU A 203 -6.57 23.49 7.93
C GLU A 203 -7.06 23.07 6.55
N THR A 204 -6.37 22.14 5.89
CA THR A 204 -6.66 21.74 4.52
C THR A 204 -7.82 20.74 4.44
N PHE A 205 -7.89 19.76 5.32
CA PHE A 205 -8.87 18.67 5.23
C PHE A 205 -9.99 18.75 6.25
N GLY A 206 -9.87 19.64 7.26
CA GLY A 206 -10.86 19.79 8.31
C GLY A 206 -10.83 18.68 9.39
N PHE A 207 -9.83 17.81 9.36
CA PHE A 207 -9.62 16.74 10.35
C PHE A 207 -8.13 16.52 10.65
N THR A 208 -7.85 15.79 11.72
CA THR A 208 -6.46 15.46 12.08
C THR A 208 -5.99 14.24 11.29
N ILE A 209 -4.83 14.35 10.64
CA ILE A 209 -4.15 13.22 10.01
C ILE A 209 -3.65 12.28 11.10
N ASN A 210 -3.99 11.00 10.99
CA ASN A 210 -3.51 9.98 11.93
C ASN A 210 -2.10 9.57 11.56
N GLU A 211 -1.21 9.55 12.54
CA GLU A 211 0.18 9.11 12.38
C GLU A 211 0.39 7.78 13.06
N GLY A 212 1.21 6.91 12.47
CA GLY A 212 1.54 5.65 13.09
C GLY A 212 2.89 5.12 12.67
N TYR A 213 3.30 4.07 13.39
CA TYR A 213 4.54 3.37 13.17
C TYR A 213 4.29 1.89 12.90
N GLY A 214 5.04 1.37 11.96
CA GLY A 214 5.12 -0.02 11.63
C GLY A 214 6.42 -0.35 10.90
N GLN A 215 6.63 -1.61 10.64
CA GLN A 215 7.76 -2.14 9.86
C GLN A 215 7.27 -3.25 8.96
N THR A 216 8.05 -3.61 7.95
CA THR A 216 7.71 -4.74 7.06
C THR A 216 7.52 -6.04 7.85
N GLU A 217 8.25 -6.23 8.94
CA GLU A 217 8.24 -7.43 9.78
C GLU A 217 6.99 -7.56 10.67
N CYS A 218 6.35 -6.46 11.04
CA CYS A 218 5.25 -6.45 12.01
C CYS A 218 4.06 -5.58 11.61
N ASN A 219 4.15 -4.88 10.45
CA ASN A 219 3.19 -3.89 9.99
C ASN A 219 2.87 -2.83 11.06
N LEU A 220 1.62 -2.41 11.24
CA LEU A 220 1.22 -1.36 12.18
C LEU A 220 1.24 -1.86 13.62
N VAL A 221 1.96 -1.17 14.50
CA VAL A 221 2.06 -1.52 15.93
C VAL A 221 1.66 -0.37 16.87
N VAL A 222 1.84 0.88 16.44
CA VAL A 222 1.51 2.07 17.23
C VAL A 222 0.84 3.10 16.33
N GLY A 223 -0.15 3.81 16.82
CA GLY A 223 -0.78 4.87 16.05
C GLY A 223 -1.82 5.70 16.77
N ASN A 224 -2.31 6.69 16.05
CA ASN A 224 -3.38 7.59 16.46
C ASN A 224 -4.71 7.18 15.84
N CYS A 225 -5.79 7.49 16.56
CA CYS A 225 -7.15 7.53 16.03
C CYS A 225 -7.81 8.83 16.52
N ALA A 226 -7.82 9.84 15.66
CA ALA A 226 -8.23 11.19 16.05
C ALA A 226 -9.68 11.30 16.53
N SER A 227 -10.54 10.35 16.14
CA SER A 227 -11.93 10.29 16.60
C SER A 227 -12.12 9.90 18.06
N ILE A 228 -11.09 9.32 18.72
CA ILE A 228 -11.18 8.87 20.12
C ILE A 228 -10.02 9.32 21.00
N MET A 229 -8.95 9.89 20.43
CA MET A 229 -7.82 10.40 21.20
C MET A 229 -7.23 11.65 20.57
N ALA A 230 -6.68 12.54 21.39
CA ALA A 230 -5.96 13.69 20.91
C ALA A 230 -4.60 13.27 20.31
N ALA A 231 -4.39 13.55 19.03
CA ALA A 231 -3.08 13.43 18.41
C ALA A 231 -2.15 14.51 18.94
N ARG A 232 -0.93 14.13 19.33
CA ARG A 232 0.09 15.02 19.87
C ARG A 232 1.28 15.07 18.94
N PRO A 233 1.75 16.26 18.52
CA PRO A 233 2.95 16.37 17.70
C PRO A 233 4.15 15.63 18.30
N GLY A 234 4.86 14.85 17.48
CA GLY A 234 6.01 14.05 17.91
C GLY A 234 5.66 12.75 18.65
N SER A 235 4.37 12.41 18.76
CA SER A 235 3.93 11.14 19.32
C SER A 235 3.21 10.31 18.27
N MET A 236 3.67 9.10 18.04
CA MET A 236 3.02 8.13 17.14
C MET A 236 1.73 7.53 17.71
N GLY A 237 1.33 7.90 18.92
CA GLY A 237 0.09 7.44 19.53
C GLY A 237 0.24 6.31 20.54
N LYS A 238 -0.61 5.30 20.46
CA LYS A 238 -0.69 4.15 21.36
C LYS A 238 -0.64 2.83 20.58
N PRO A 239 -0.37 1.69 21.26
CA PRO A 239 -0.50 0.38 20.62
C PRO A 239 -1.84 0.25 19.90
N VAL A 240 -1.80 -0.21 18.65
CA VAL A 240 -3.02 -0.47 17.88
C VAL A 240 -3.65 -1.80 18.30
N PRO A 241 -4.96 -1.97 18.14
CA PRO A 241 -5.60 -3.26 18.34
C PRO A 241 -5.14 -4.29 17.30
N GLY A 242 -4.99 -5.55 17.69
CA GLY A 242 -4.61 -6.66 16.81
C GLY A 242 -3.29 -7.31 17.15
#